data_742fda3e69043f5115d3b71622d93d30
#
_entry.id   742fda3e69043f5115d3b71622d93d30
#
_cell.length_a   1.000
_cell.length_b   1.000
_cell.length_c   1.000
_cell.angle_alpha   90.00
_cell.angle_beta   90.00
_cell.angle_gamma   90.00
#
_symmetry.space_group_name_H-M   'P 1'
#
loop_
_entity.id
_entity.type
_entity.pdbx_description
1 polymer ?
#
loop_
_entity_poly.entity_id
_entity_poly.type
_entity_poly.pdbx_seq_one_letter_code
_entity_poly.pdbx_strand_id
1 'polypeptide(L)'
;METTAPLYKIRGRHLNQHDLVEIRQIIADHWAQGRTAISKILCQRWQWRQPNGQLKDMACRSLLLTLEKKGELNLPPRLQETYRFPRRADRRCYSIDTTEMAGAVSAFGSLTIKMVRQSPDEGIWDYLIDRYHYLGSPWIVGSSLKYLAYLDDRLVACLGWGSAAWKVASRDQLIGWNREQRERNLAKVVNNVRFLILPWINVRHLASKVLALNIRQLERDWFAFYQEPICLLETFVETVRFQGTCYRAANWTKVGETTGRGKYDRYNQRTEPVKAVFLYPLTKKFREQLRG
;
A
#
# COMPACT_ATOMS: atom_id res chain seq x y z
N MET A 1 15.64 -18.01 -42.77
CA MET A 1 15.02 -17.39 -41.58
C MET A 1 16.14 -16.84 -40.71
N GLU A 2 16.45 -15.56 -40.87
CA GLU A 2 17.50 -14.92 -40.06
C GLU A 2 16.95 -14.74 -38.61
N THR A 3 17.45 -15.54 -37.70
CA THR A 3 17.27 -15.38 -36.26
C THR A 3 18.12 -14.19 -35.83
N THR A 4 17.58 -12.99 -35.92
CA THR A 4 18.24 -11.78 -35.44
C THR A 4 18.34 -11.87 -33.91
N ALA A 5 19.57 -11.88 -33.40
CA ALA A 5 19.85 -11.92 -31.94
C ALA A 5 19.11 -10.77 -31.22
N PRO A 6 18.60 -10.99 -30.01
CA PRO A 6 17.88 -9.96 -29.27
C PRO A 6 18.84 -8.83 -28.87
N LEU A 7 18.55 -7.60 -29.30
CA LEU A 7 19.30 -6.39 -28.96
C LEU A 7 19.06 -5.95 -27.50
N TYR A 8 17.83 -6.13 -27.01
CA TYR A 8 17.43 -5.69 -25.68
C TYR A 8 16.56 -6.73 -24.98
N LYS A 9 16.72 -6.83 -23.67
CA LYS A 9 15.80 -7.53 -22.77
C LYS A 9 15.24 -6.53 -21.78
N ILE A 10 13.99 -6.08 -21.99
CA ILE A 10 13.34 -5.06 -21.17
C ILE A 10 12.00 -5.60 -20.67
N ARG A 11 11.78 -5.56 -19.35
CA ARG A 11 10.53 -6.04 -18.71
C ARG A 11 10.17 -7.49 -19.08
N GLY A 12 11.18 -8.33 -19.26
CA GLY A 12 11.02 -9.75 -19.61
C GLY A 12 10.75 -9.99 -21.10
N ARG A 13 10.66 -8.94 -21.94
CA ARG A 13 10.51 -9.05 -23.37
C ARG A 13 11.86 -8.89 -24.07
N HIS A 14 12.15 -9.78 -25.00
CA HIS A 14 13.27 -9.69 -25.89
C HIS A 14 12.85 -8.83 -27.09
N LEU A 15 13.68 -7.89 -27.50
CA LEU A 15 13.47 -7.01 -28.65
C LEU A 15 14.63 -7.18 -29.62
N ASN A 16 14.31 -7.33 -30.89
CA ASN A 16 15.26 -7.33 -32.00
C ASN A 16 15.14 -6.04 -32.82
N GLN A 17 15.89 -5.92 -33.89
CA GLN A 17 15.85 -4.74 -34.81
C GLN A 17 14.49 -4.53 -35.43
N HIS A 18 13.81 -5.61 -35.82
CA HIS A 18 12.48 -5.55 -36.42
C HIS A 18 11.46 -4.99 -35.40
N ASP A 19 11.51 -5.40 -34.14
CA ASP A 19 10.65 -4.85 -33.07
C ASP A 19 10.86 -3.34 -32.91
N LEU A 20 12.09 -2.84 -33.02
CA LEU A 20 12.37 -1.40 -32.95
C LEU A 20 11.78 -0.62 -34.10
N VAL A 21 11.85 -1.15 -35.31
CA VAL A 21 11.23 -0.55 -36.51
C VAL A 21 9.71 -0.51 -36.35
N GLU A 22 9.09 -1.61 -35.90
CA GLU A 22 7.66 -1.68 -35.66
C GLU A 22 7.22 -0.66 -34.59
N ILE A 23 7.96 -0.55 -33.46
CA ILE A 23 7.67 0.43 -32.41
C ILE A 23 7.71 1.85 -32.97
N ARG A 24 8.75 2.20 -33.76
CA ARG A 24 8.89 3.53 -34.33
C ARG A 24 7.75 3.85 -35.29
N GLN A 25 7.31 2.89 -36.08
CA GLN A 25 6.17 3.05 -36.99
C GLN A 25 4.88 3.32 -36.22
N ILE A 26 4.58 2.50 -35.20
CA ILE A 26 3.39 2.68 -34.36
C ILE A 26 3.42 4.04 -33.63
N ILE A 27 4.59 4.49 -33.21
CA ILE A 27 4.73 5.81 -32.58
C ILE A 27 4.40 6.91 -33.60
N ALA A 28 4.89 6.81 -34.82
CA ALA A 28 4.63 7.79 -35.87
C ALA A 28 3.14 7.85 -36.24
N ASP A 29 2.51 6.70 -36.46
CA ASP A 29 1.11 6.59 -36.88
C ASP A 29 0.13 7.08 -35.76
N HIS A 30 0.52 6.97 -34.48
CA HIS A 30 -0.33 7.29 -33.35
C HIS A 30 0.21 8.41 -32.47
N TRP A 31 1.11 9.27 -33.00
CA TRP A 31 1.76 10.33 -32.23
C TRP A 31 0.78 11.23 -31.47
N ALA A 32 -0.28 11.67 -32.15
CA ALA A 32 -1.29 12.56 -31.56
C ALA A 32 -2.14 11.90 -30.45
N GLN A 33 -2.22 10.57 -30.43
CA GLN A 33 -3.00 9.83 -29.44
C GLN A 33 -2.26 9.68 -28.10
N GLY A 34 -0.95 9.97 -28.08
CA GLY A 34 -0.11 10.01 -26.89
C GLY A 34 0.35 8.63 -26.39
N ARG A 35 1.24 8.68 -25.39
CA ARG A 35 1.99 7.51 -24.88
C ARG A 35 1.12 6.36 -24.38
N THR A 36 -0.07 6.67 -23.85
CA THR A 36 -0.98 5.64 -23.31
C THR A 36 -1.65 4.83 -24.41
N ALA A 37 -2.11 5.49 -25.47
CA ALA A 37 -2.70 4.82 -26.63
C ALA A 37 -1.66 3.93 -27.32
N ILE A 38 -0.49 4.48 -27.62
CA ILE A 38 0.64 3.76 -28.21
C ILE A 38 0.97 2.49 -27.42
N SER A 39 1.06 2.57 -26.08
CA SER A 39 1.36 1.40 -25.25
C SER A 39 0.27 0.33 -25.31
N LYS A 40 -1.00 0.72 -25.40
CA LYS A 40 -2.12 -0.23 -25.53
C LYS A 40 -2.11 -0.92 -26.87
N ILE A 41 -1.88 -0.17 -27.97
CA ILE A 41 -1.78 -0.70 -29.36
C ILE A 41 -0.65 -1.74 -29.44
N LEU A 42 0.53 -1.40 -28.94
CA LEU A 42 1.66 -2.33 -28.89
C LEU A 42 1.35 -3.59 -28.05
N CYS A 43 0.70 -3.44 -26.90
CA CYS A 43 0.30 -4.59 -26.09
C CYS A 43 -0.72 -5.48 -26.80
N GLN A 44 -1.67 -4.91 -27.53
CA GLN A 44 -2.64 -5.65 -28.34
C GLN A 44 -1.94 -6.42 -29.46
N ARG A 45 -1.10 -5.75 -30.21
CA ARG A 45 -0.36 -6.35 -31.33
C ARG A 45 0.57 -7.47 -30.89
N TRP A 46 1.22 -7.31 -29.76
CA TRP A 46 2.12 -8.29 -29.17
C TRP A 46 1.43 -9.33 -28.28
N GLN A 47 0.10 -9.30 -28.14
CA GLN A 47 -0.66 -10.14 -27.21
C GLN A 47 -0.09 -10.10 -25.79
N TRP A 48 0.47 -8.94 -25.39
CA TRP A 48 1.15 -8.78 -24.11
C TRP A 48 0.15 -8.46 -23.01
N ARG A 49 -0.33 -9.54 -22.39
CA ARG A 49 -1.39 -9.49 -21.36
C ARG A 49 -0.89 -9.96 -20.00
N GLN A 50 -1.60 -9.55 -18.98
CA GLN A 50 -1.48 -10.06 -17.61
C GLN A 50 -2.25 -11.38 -17.51
N PRO A 51 -2.01 -12.19 -16.42
CA PRO A 51 -2.77 -13.43 -16.19
C PRO A 51 -4.29 -13.22 -16.10
N ASN A 52 -4.73 -12.01 -15.68
CA ASN A 52 -6.15 -11.63 -15.61
C ASN A 52 -6.73 -11.15 -16.97
N GLY A 53 -6.00 -11.31 -18.08
CA GLY A 53 -6.41 -10.93 -19.42
C GLY A 53 -6.23 -9.45 -19.77
N GLN A 54 -5.93 -8.57 -18.81
CA GLN A 54 -5.69 -7.14 -19.08
C GLN A 54 -4.37 -6.91 -19.81
N LEU A 55 -4.31 -5.84 -20.60
CA LEU A 55 -3.09 -5.43 -21.29
C LEU A 55 -2.00 -5.01 -20.27
N LYS A 56 -0.74 -5.35 -20.56
CA LYS A 56 0.43 -4.90 -19.78
C LYS A 56 0.90 -3.50 -20.19
N ASP A 57 -0.02 -2.57 -20.41
CA ASP A 57 0.25 -1.22 -20.90
C ASP A 57 1.24 -0.42 -20.04
N MET A 58 1.20 -0.58 -18.72
CA MET A 58 2.16 0.04 -17.79
C MET A 58 3.58 -0.51 -17.99
N ALA A 59 3.72 -1.81 -18.21
CA ALA A 59 5.02 -2.43 -18.51
C ALA A 59 5.54 -1.97 -19.88
N CYS A 60 4.65 -1.87 -20.86
CA CYS A 60 4.96 -1.35 -22.19
C CYS A 60 5.40 0.13 -22.12
N ARG A 61 4.69 0.99 -21.40
CA ARG A 61 5.13 2.39 -21.18
C ARG A 61 6.52 2.48 -20.56
N SER A 62 6.82 1.62 -19.58
CA SER A 62 8.14 1.57 -18.96
C SER A 62 9.22 1.07 -19.95
N LEU A 63 8.88 0.13 -20.86
CA LEU A 63 9.75 -0.32 -21.94
C LEU A 63 10.06 0.83 -22.90
N LEU A 64 9.04 1.52 -23.39
CA LEU A 64 9.19 2.66 -24.31
C LEU A 64 10.04 3.78 -23.71
N LEU A 65 9.83 4.15 -22.44
CA LEU A 65 10.65 5.14 -21.71
C LEU A 65 12.11 4.69 -21.58
N THR A 66 12.36 3.39 -21.47
CA THR A 66 13.73 2.86 -21.41
C THR A 66 14.42 2.95 -22.74
N LEU A 67 13.71 2.71 -23.86
CA LEU A 67 14.22 2.87 -25.20
C LEU A 67 14.47 4.34 -25.56
N GLU A 68 13.57 5.24 -25.16
CA GLU A 68 13.75 6.70 -25.29
C GLU A 68 15.04 7.18 -24.58
N LYS A 69 15.27 6.72 -23.33
CA LYS A 69 16.51 7.02 -22.60
C LYS A 69 17.78 6.48 -23.24
N LYS A 70 17.67 5.43 -24.04
CA LYS A 70 18.78 4.84 -24.80
C LYS A 70 18.98 5.51 -26.16
N GLY A 71 18.15 6.49 -26.54
CA GLY A 71 18.23 7.17 -27.82
C GLY A 71 17.64 6.38 -28.99
N GLU A 72 16.95 5.26 -28.74
CA GLU A 72 16.44 4.37 -29.81
C GLU A 72 15.16 4.90 -30.46
N LEU A 73 14.42 5.76 -29.78
CA LEU A 73 13.16 6.33 -30.26
C LEU A 73 12.82 7.63 -29.53
N ASN A 74 11.92 8.41 -30.12
CA ASN A 74 11.31 9.58 -29.51
C ASN A 74 9.84 9.31 -29.21
N LEU A 75 9.37 9.68 -28.04
CA LEU A 75 7.97 9.56 -27.64
C LEU A 75 7.26 10.92 -27.72
N PRO A 76 5.94 10.93 -28.02
CA PRO A 76 5.18 12.16 -27.99
C PRO A 76 5.25 12.81 -26.58
N PRO A 77 5.09 14.14 -26.49
CA PRO A 77 5.05 14.81 -25.20
C PRO A 77 3.96 14.21 -24.31
N ARG A 78 4.09 14.38 -23.00
CA ARG A 78 3.02 13.96 -22.09
C ARG A 78 1.79 14.83 -22.34
N LEU A 79 0.64 14.21 -22.58
CA LEU A 79 -0.63 14.93 -22.77
C LEU A 79 -1.09 15.63 -21.49
N GLN A 80 -0.64 15.16 -20.33
CA GLN A 80 -0.82 15.83 -19.05
C GLN A 80 0.57 16.03 -18.44
N GLU A 81 0.86 17.25 -18.02
CA GLU A 81 1.93 17.47 -17.06
C GLU A 81 1.73 16.49 -15.92
N THR A 82 2.83 15.94 -15.38
CA THR A 82 2.72 15.10 -14.19
C THR A 82 1.89 15.89 -13.18
N TYR A 83 0.63 15.50 -13.05
CA TYR A 83 -0.17 15.97 -11.94
C TYR A 83 0.58 15.48 -10.69
N ARG A 84 1.47 16.32 -10.20
CA ARG A 84 1.94 16.20 -8.83
C ARG A 84 0.64 16.40 -8.07
N PHE A 85 0.04 15.28 -7.63
CA PHE A 85 -1.00 15.41 -6.63
C PHE A 85 -0.47 16.44 -5.65
N PRO A 86 -1.08 17.62 -5.55
CA PRO A 86 -0.65 18.53 -4.53
C PRO A 86 -0.65 17.69 -3.27
N ARG A 87 0.44 17.68 -2.51
CA ARG A 87 0.36 17.24 -1.13
C ARG A 87 -0.86 17.99 -0.62
N ARG A 88 -1.98 17.33 -0.48
CA ARG A 88 -3.10 17.84 0.27
C ARG A 88 -2.62 17.86 1.73
N ALA A 89 -1.73 18.79 2.02
CA ALA A 89 -1.77 19.36 3.33
C ALA A 89 -3.18 19.97 3.39
N ASP A 90 -4.09 19.31 4.09
CA ASP A 90 -5.31 19.95 4.47
C ASP A 90 -4.84 21.16 5.28
N ARG A 91 -4.88 22.35 4.66
CA ARG A 91 -4.45 23.59 5.30
C ARG A 91 -5.42 24.02 6.40
N ARG A 92 -6.49 23.23 6.61
CA ARG A 92 -7.40 23.45 7.71
C ARG A 92 -6.66 23.16 9.01
N CYS A 93 -6.56 24.18 9.85
CA CYS A 93 -6.15 24.02 11.24
C CYS A 93 -7.36 23.52 12.03
N TYR A 94 -7.20 22.38 12.69
CA TYR A 94 -8.21 21.86 13.60
C TYR A 94 -7.82 22.25 15.02
N SER A 95 -8.77 22.73 15.80
CA SER A 95 -8.60 22.91 17.24
C SER A 95 -8.67 21.54 17.91
N ILE A 96 -7.54 21.07 18.41
CA ILE A 96 -7.42 19.78 19.10
C ILE A 96 -7.01 20.08 20.54
N ASP A 97 -7.69 19.46 21.49
CA ASP A 97 -7.26 19.51 22.89
C ASP A 97 -5.94 18.74 23.07
N THR A 98 -4.87 19.49 23.33
CA THR A 98 -3.50 18.99 23.51
C THR A 98 -3.09 18.91 24.99
N THR A 99 -4.02 19.08 25.92
CA THR A 99 -3.75 18.91 27.35
C THR A 99 -3.25 17.49 27.63
N GLU A 100 -2.27 17.36 28.50
CA GLU A 100 -1.74 16.05 28.86
C GLU A 100 -2.81 15.15 29.48
N MET A 101 -2.85 13.88 29.06
CA MET A 101 -3.70 12.84 29.65
C MET A 101 -2.81 11.67 30.02
N ALA A 102 -2.67 11.39 31.33
CA ALA A 102 -1.81 10.34 31.83
C ALA A 102 -2.55 9.42 32.81
N GLY A 103 -2.09 8.18 32.95
CA GLY A 103 -2.68 7.19 33.87
C GLY A 103 -2.75 5.78 33.30
N ALA A 104 -3.58 4.95 33.89
CA ALA A 104 -3.93 3.63 33.39
C ALA A 104 -5.28 3.70 32.67
N VAL A 105 -5.43 2.98 31.57
CA VAL A 105 -6.70 3.02 30.79
C VAL A 105 -7.91 2.52 31.57
N SER A 106 -7.68 1.76 32.66
CA SER A 106 -8.73 1.33 33.61
C SER A 106 -9.26 2.45 34.54
N ALA A 107 -8.55 3.58 34.62
CA ALA A 107 -8.97 4.74 35.40
C ALA A 107 -9.89 5.68 34.61
N PHE A 108 -10.12 5.40 33.32
CA PHE A 108 -10.98 6.15 32.42
C PHE A 108 -12.23 5.33 32.09
N GLY A 109 -13.25 6.00 31.58
CA GLY A 109 -14.54 5.38 31.29
C GLY A 109 -14.58 4.70 29.93
N SER A 110 -15.19 5.35 28.93
CA SER A 110 -15.47 4.72 27.62
C SER A 110 -14.36 4.91 26.62
N LEU A 111 -13.96 3.83 25.98
CA LEU A 111 -13.11 3.85 24.80
C LEU A 111 -13.97 3.55 23.56
N THR A 112 -14.11 4.53 22.66
CA THR A 112 -14.90 4.42 21.43
C THR A 112 -14.03 4.61 20.21
N ILE A 113 -14.45 4.01 19.08
CA ILE A 113 -13.74 4.13 17.81
C ILE A 113 -14.73 4.48 16.70
N LYS A 114 -14.42 5.55 15.96
CA LYS A 114 -15.24 6.06 14.88
C LYS A 114 -14.52 5.86 13.54
N MET A 115 -15.16 5.18 12.61
CA MET A 115 -14.71 5.14 11.22
C MET A 115 -15.00 6.48 10.57
N VAL A 116 -13.97 7.12 9.97
CA VAL A 116 -14.08 8.50 9.45
C VAL A 116 -13.81 8.61 7.96
N ARG A 117 -13.58 7.49 7.27
CA ARG A 117 -13.41 7.50 5.80
C ARG A 117 -14.65 8.04 5.11
N GLN A 118 -14.49 9.07 4.25
CA GLN A 118 -15.58 9.78 3.57
C GLN A 118 -16.58 10.47 4.52
N SER A 119 -16.15 10.82 5.74
CA SER A 119 -16.93 11.63 6.67
C SER A 119 -16.33 13.04 6.81
N PRO A 120 -17.04 13.99 7.42
CA PRO A 120 -16.50 15.32 7.74
C PRO A 120 -15.23 15.28 8.61
N ASP A 121 -15.07 14.24 9.44
CA ASP A 121 -13.95 14.10 10.36
C ASP A 121 -12.69 13.46 9.72
N GLU A 122 -12.79 13.02 8.44
CA GLU A 122 -11.61 12.47 7.73
C GLU A 122 -10.45 13.46 7.69
N GLY A 123 -10.74 14.76 7.57
CA GLY A 123 -9.73 15.81 7.56
C GLY A 123 -8.98 15.95 8.88
N ILE A 124 -9.61 15.66 10.03
CA ILE A 124 -8.96 15.63 11.35
C ILE A 124 -7.90 14.53 11.38
N TRP A 125 -8.26 13.33 10.88
CA TRP A 125 -7.32 12.21 10.79
C TRP A 125 -6.11 12.56 9.92
N ASP A 126 -6.34 13.14 8.73
CA ASP A 126 -5.30 13.55 7.79
C ASP A 126 -4.35 14.58 8.42
N TYR A 127 -4.90 15.59 9.09
CA TYR A 127 -4.14 16.61 9.80
C TYR A 127 -3.25 16.02 10.90
N LEU A 128 -3.80 15.14 11.74
CA LEU A 128 -3.06 14.54 12.85
C LEU A 128 -1.94 13.61 12.37
N ILE A 129 -2.21 12.78 11.37
CA ILE A 129 -1.19 11.88 10.81
C ILE A 129 -0.09 12.67 10.12
N ASP A 130 -0.41 13.70 9.34
CA ASP A 130 0.61 14.51 8.67
C ASP A 130 1.52 15.22 9.68
N ARG A 131 0.95 15.72 10.77
CA ARG A 131 1.68 16.52 11.76
C ARG A 131 2.45 15.69 12.79
N TYR A 132 1.92 14.56 13.23
CA TYR A 132 2.44 13.84 14.40
C TYR A 132 2.92 12.42 14.13
N HIS A 133 2.59 11.83 12.98
CA HIS A 133 3.09 10.50 12.65
C HIS A 133 4.43 10.60 11.92
N TYR A 134 5.43 9.80 12.34
CA TYR A 134 6.81 9.87 11.83
C TYR A 134 6.96 9.64 10.31
N LEU A 135 6.03 8.91 9.69
CA LEU A 135 5.99 8.74 8.23
C LEU A 135 5.31 9.91 7.52
N GLY A 136 4.65 10.80 8.26
CA GLY A 136 3.86 11.88 7.67
C GLY A 136 2.87 11.38 6.62
N SER A 137 2.58 12.24 5.67
CA SER A 137 1.68 12.07 4.52
C SER A 137 0.64 10.96 4.60
N PRO A 138 -0.62 11.30 4.69
CA PRO A 138 -1.72 10.37 4.88
C PRO A 138 -2.11 9.59 3.61
N TRP A 139 -1.39 9.75 2.48
CA TRP A 139 -1.79 9.11 1.23
C TRP A 139 -1.65 7.59 1.30
N ILE A 140 -2.78 6.91 1.40
CA ILE A 140 -2.89 5.45 1.36
C ILE A 140 -3.39 5.06 -0.02
N VAL A 141 -2.59 4.26 -0.74
CA VAL A 141 -2.93 3.78 -2.09
C VAL A 141 -3.84 2.56 -2.00
N GLY A 142 -4.87 2.53 -2.84
CA GLY A 142 -5.84 1.42 -2.89
C GLY A 142 -6.96 1.57 -1.85
N SER A 143 -7.55 0.43 -1.48
CA SER A 143 -8.61 0.38 -0.46
C SER A 143 -8.06 0.83 0.89
N SER A 144 -8.79 1.70 1.59
CA SER A 144 -8.34 2.21 2.89
C SER A 144 -9.48 2.65 3.79
N LEU A 145 -9.35 2.37 5.09
CA LEU A 145 -10.23 2.91 6.14
C LEU A 145 -9.43 3.69 7.16
N LYS A 146 -10.02 4.74 7.69
CA LYS A 146 -9.43 5.65 8.68
C LYS A 146 -10.31 5.68 9.91
N TYR A 147 -9.69 5.67 11.09
CA TYR A 147 -10.40 5.65 12.37
C TYR A 147 -9.80 6.66 13.33
N LEU A 148 -10.67 7.30 14.09
CA LEU A 148 -10.35 8.11 15.26
C LEU A 148 -10.81 7.36 16.52
N ALA A 149 -9.96 7.32 17.53
CA ALA A 149 -10.28 6.71 18.83
C ALA A 149 -10.42 7.79 19.88
N TYR A 150 -11.46 7.65 20.71
CA TYR A 150 -11.80 8.57 21.80
C TYR A 150 -11.84 7.84 23.12
N LEU A 151 -11.27 8.47 24.16
CA LEU A 151 -11.33 8.02 25.54
C LEU A 151 -12.02 9.11 26.36
N ASP A 152 -13.18 8.81 26.92
CA ASP A 152 -14.07 9.79 27.57
C ASP A 152 -14.30 11.03 26.67
N ASP A 153 -14.74 10.77 25.42
CA ASP A 153 -15.00 11.76 24.35
C ASP A 153 -13.76 12.58 23.91
N ARG A 154 -12.61 12.35 24.50
CA ARG A 154 -11.37 13.00 24.11
C ARG A 154 -10.64 12.18 23.04
N LEU A 155 -10.23 12.84 21.96
CA LEU A 155 -9.48 12.22 20.87
C LEU A 155 -8.07 11.81 21.36
N VAL A 156 -7.76 10.51 21.24
CA VAL A 156 -6.52 9.94 21.80
C VAL A 156 -5.66 9.22 20.75
N ALA A 157 -6.24 8.73 19.66
CA ALA A 157 -5.48 7.98 18.66
C ALA A 157 -6.08 8.04 17.27
N CYS A 158 -5.22 7.77 16.26
CA CYS A 158 -5.57 7.60 14.87
C CYS A 158 -5.10 6.24 14.36
N LEU A 159 -5.94 5.51 13.63
CA LEU A 159 -5.57 4.29 12.93
C LEU A 159 -5.90 4.40 11.46
N GLY A 160 -5.03 3.84 10.63
CA GLY A 160 -5.22 3.75 9.19
C GLY A 160 -4.96 2.34 8.70
N TRP A 161 -5.89 1.82 7.92
CA TRP A 161 -5.81 0.51 7.29
C TRP A 161 -5.77 0.69 5.78
N GLY A 162 -5.03 -0.18 5.11
CA GLY A 162 -4.86 -0.12 3.66
C GLY A 162 -4.67 -1.48 3.04
N SER A 163 -4.58 -1.50 1.72
CA SER A 163 -4.29 -2.73 0.97
C SER A 163 -2.95 -3.33 1.41
N ALA A 164 -2.86 -4.66 1.41
CA ALA A 164 -1.66 -5.41 1.75
C ALA A 164 -0.47 -5.09 0.85
N ALA A 165 0.74 -5.26 1.38
CA ALA A 165 1.95 -5.21 0.57
C ALA A 165 1.98 -6.37 -0.43
N TRP A 166 2.38 -6.09 -1.69
CA TRP A 166 2.33 -7.07 -2.78
C TRP A 166 3.07 -8.38 -2.48
N LYS A 167 4.27 -8.29 -1.90
CA LYS A 167 5.10 -9.46 -1.60
C LYS A 167 5.84 -9.25 -0.29
N VAL A 168 5.62 -10.15 0.67
CA VAL A 168 6.28 -10.16 1.98
C VAL A 168 6.72 -11.58 2.29
N ALA A 169 8.01 -11.85 2.26
CA ALA A 169 8.54 -13.21 2.33
C ALA A 169 8.07 -13.99 3.57
N SER A 170 8.16 -13.38 4.77
CA SER A 170 7.76 -14.03 6.03
C SER A 170 6.25 -14.28 6.12
N ARG A 171 5.42 -13.36 5.63
CA ARG A 171 3.96 -13.56 5.52
C ARG A 171 3.65 -14.68 4.54
N ASP A 172 4.21 -14.61 3.33
CA ASP A 172 3.94 -15.53 2.24
C ASP A 172 4.36 -16.96 2.62
N GLN A 173 5.48 -17.12 3.34
CA GLN A 173 5.93 -18.38 3.91
C GLN A 173 4.97 -18.92 4.99
N LEU A 174 4.50 -18.07 5.91
CA LEU A 174 3.56 -18.49 6.95
C LEU A 174 2.22 -18.95 6.36
N ILE A 175 1.72 -18.27 5.34
CA ILE A 175 0.49 -18.61 4.65
C ILE A 175 0.72 -19.90 3.83
N GLY A 176 1.86 -20.03 3.15
CA GLY A 176 2.22 -21.16 2.29
C GLY A 176 1.48 -21.13 0.96
N TRP A 177 1.11 -19.96 0.47
CA TRP A 177 0.50 -19.78 -0.85
C TRP A 177 1.54 -19.66 -1.97
N ASN A 178 1.17 -20.05 -3.17
CA ASN A 178 1.96 -19.79 -4.36
C ASN A 178 1.68 -18.38 -4.94
N ARG A 179 2.30 -18.07 -6.07
CA ARG A 179 2.14 -16.77 -6.73
C ARG A 179 0.71 -16.52 -7.19
N GLU A 180 0.06 -17.52 -7.79
CA GLU A 180 -1.29 -17.38 -8.35
C GLU A 180 -2.33 -17.20 -7.23
N GLN A 181 -2.20 -17.99 -6.16
CA GLN A 181 -3.04 -17.87 -4.96
C GLN A 181 -2.89 -16.50 -4.31
N ARG A 182 -1.65 -15.98 -4.21
CA ARG A 182 -1.42 -14.63 -3.70
C ARG A 182 -2.06 -13.57 -4.60
N GLU A 183 -1.88 -13.64 -5.92
CA GLU A 183 -2.45 -12.67 -6.85
C GLU A 183 -3.99 -12.64 -6.77
N ARG A 184 -4.62 -13.79 -6.53
CA ARG A 184 -6.08 -13.93 -6.41
C ARG A 184 -6.60 -13.48 -5.04
N ASN A 185 -5.88 -13.80 -3.96
CA ASN A 185 -6.40 -13.67 -2.60
C ASN A 185 -5.76 -12.54 -1.78
N LEU A 186 -4.85 -11.73 -2.34
CA LEU A 186 -4.17 -10.66 -1.60
C LEU A 186 -5.14 -9.61 -1.05
N ALA A 187 -6.27 -9.38 -1.70
CA ALA A 187 -7.32 -8.46 -1.25
C ALA A 187 -7.92 -8.84 0.11
N LYS A 188 -7.86 -10.14 0.48
CA LYS A 188 -8.29 -10.64 1.80
C LYS A 188 -7.32 -10.33 2.95
N VAL A 189 -6.18 -9.70 2.64
CA VAL A 189 -5.17 -9.27 3.61
C VAL A 189 -5.18 -7.75 3.70
N VAL A 190 -5.26 -7.22 4.92
CA VAL A 190 -5.32 -5.77 5.16
C VAL A 190 -4.15 -5.33 6.05
N ASN A 191 -3.53 -4.21 5.68
CA ASN A 191 -2.35 -3.67 6.36
C ASN A 191 -2.73 -2.51 7.29
N ASN A 192 -2.32 -2.57 8.56
CA ASN A 192 -2.33 -1.40 9.43
C ASN A 192 -1.17 -0.48 9.05
N VAL A 193 -1.46 0.49 8.20
CA VAL A 193 -0.47 1.38 7.57
C VAL A 193 -0.10 2.59 8.44
N ARG A 194 -0.97 2.97 9.37
CA ARG A 194 -0.77 4.06 10.32
C ARG A 194 -1.38 3.70 11.66
N PHE A 195 -0.62 3.91 12.71
CA PHE A 195 -1.10 3.88 14.07
C PHE A 195 -0.38 4.96 14.89
N LEU A 196 -1.14 5.87 15.46
CA LEU A 196 -0.66 7.02 16.21
C LEU A 196 -1.45 7.12 17.51
N ILE A 197 -0.78 7.03 18.63
CA ILE A 197 -1.27 7.59 19.90
C ILE A 197 -0.80 9.05 19.92
N LEU A 198 -1.70 9.98 20.22
CA LEU A 198 -1.36 11.41 20.16
C LEU A 198 -0.27 11.76 21.21
N PRO A 199 0.66 12.68 20.90
CA PRO A 199 1.87 12.89 21.70
C PRO A 199 1.62 13.29 23.18
N TRP A 200 0.48 13.91 23.46
CA TRP A 200 0.08 14.34 24.83
C TRP A 200 -0.72 13.28 25.59
N ILE A 201 -0.84 12.07 25.01
CA ILE A 201 -1.55 10.95 25.63
C ILE A 201 -0.54 9.94 26.14
N ASN A 202 -0.40 9.84 27.46
CA ASN A 202 0.46 8.92 28.16
C ASN A 202 -0.37 7.95 29.04
N VAL A 203 -1.29 7.22 28.37
CA VAL A 203 -2.21 6.30 29.05
C VAL A 203 -1.73 4.86 28.84
N ARG A 204 -1.34 4.20 29.93
CA ARG A 204 -0.85 2.81 29.90
C ARG A 204 -1.90 1.86 29.37
N HIS A 205 -1.48 0.90 28.53
CA HIS A 205 -2.30 -0.12 27.86
C HIS A 205 -3.30 0.44 26.85
N LEU A 206 -3.38 1.75 26.61
CA LEU A 206 -4.31 2.35 25.65
C LEU A 206 -4.09 1.80 24.24
N ALA A 207 -2.84 1.79 23.77
CA ALA A 207 -2.53 1.40 22.39
C ALA A 207 -3.03 -0.02 22.06
N SER A 208 -2.79 -0.99 22.92
CA SER A 208 -3.25 -2.38 22.70
C SER A 208 -4.77 -2.50 22.78
N LYS A 209 -5.43 -1.75 23.67
CA LYS A 209 -6.90 -1.72 23.76
C LYS A 209 -7.53 -1.09 22.52
N VAL A 210 -6.97 0.03 22.03
CA VAL A 210 -7.41 0.68 20.79
C VAL A 210 -7.29 -0.28 19.60
N LEU A 211 -6.15 -0.96 19.45
CA LEU A 211 -5.97 -1.97 18.40
C LEU A 211 -7.01 -3.09 18.53
N ALA A 212 -7.15 -3.69 19.70
CA ALA A 212 -8.09 -4.79 19.91
C ALA A 212 -9.55 -4.40 19.64
N LEU A 213 -9.95 -3.19 20.07
CA LEU A 213 -11.30 -2.68 19.82
C LEU A 213 -11.53 -2.41 18.32
N ASN A 214 -10.56 -1.80 17.64
CA ASN A 214 -10.68 -1.50 16.22
C ASN A 214 -10.75 -2.76 15.36
N ILE A 215 -9.96 -3.79 15.68
CA ILE A 215 -10.00 -5.07 14.96
C ILE A 215 -11.39 -5.71 15.00
N ARG A 216 -12.11 -5.63 16.12
CA ARG A 216 -13.46 -6.22 16.26
C ARG A 216 -14.49 -5.63 15.30
N GLN A 217 -14.32 -4.37 14.88
CA GLN A 217 -15.24 -3.74 13.93
C GLN A 217 -14.70 -3.67 12.50
N LEU A 218 -13.38 -3.82 12.32
CA LEU A 218 -12.72 -3.62 11.03
C LEU A 218 -13.26 -4.54 9.93
N GLU A 219 -13.49 -5.82 10.23
CA GLU A 219 -13.99 -6.80 9.25
C GLU A 219 -15.36 -6.38 8.71
N ARG A 220 -16.28 -6.02 9.61
CA ARG A 220 -17.62 -5.53 9.25
C ARG A 220 -17.54 -4.24 8.44
N ASP A 221 -16.75 -3.27 8.90
CA ASP A 221 -16.64 -1.96 8.26
C ASP A 221 -15.96 -2.08 6.89
N TRP A 222 -14.95 -2.94 6.76
CA TRP A 222 -14.27 -3.21 5.49
C TRP A 222 -15.22 -3.86 4.48
N PHE A 223 -15.96 -4.88 4.91
CA PHE A 223 -16.95 -5.52 4.06
C PHE A 223 -18.08 -4.55 3.65
N ALA A 224 -18.60 -3.76 4.60
CA ALA A 224 -19.63 -2.78 4.30
C ALA A 224 -19.17 -1.75 3.26
N PHE A 225 -17.88 -1.36 3.27
CA PHE A 225 -17.34 -0.32 2.41
C PHE A 225 -16.86 -0.84 1.04
N TYR A 226 -16.26 -2.04 0.99
CA TYR A 226 -15.60 -2.58 -0.20
C TYR A 226 -16.25 -3.86 -0.76
N GLN A 227 -17.18 -4.47 -0.04
CA GLN A 227 -17.78 -5.78 -0.36
C GLN A 227 -16.74 -6.92 -0.49
N GLU A 228 -15.59 -6.77 0.16
CA GLU A 228 -14.47 -7.70 0.15
C GLU A 228 -14.30 -8.31 1.54
N PRO A 229 -14.40 -9.63 1.71
CA PRO A 229 -14.13 -10.28 2.98
C PRO A 229 -12.62 -10.26 3.27
N ILE A 230 -12.25 -10.01 4.51
CA ILE A 230 -10.86 -10.04 4.97
C ILE A 230 -10.66 -11.16 6.00
N CYS A 231 -9.48 -11.77 6.03
CA CYS A 231 -9.21 -12.89 6.93
C CYS A 231 -7.86 -12.79 7.67
N LEU A 232 -6.99 -11.89 7.23
CA LEU A 232 -5.67 -11.68 7.81
C LEU A 232 -5.32 -10.20 7.86
N LEU A 233 -4.74 -9.77 8.99
CA LEU A 233 -4.18 -8.43 9.13
C LEU A 233 -2.65 -8.51 9.16
N GLU A 234 -2.00 -7.50 8.58
CA GLU A 234 -0.54 -7.33 8.64
C GLU A 234 -0.15 -5.93 9.11
N THR A 235 1.05 -5.78 9.65
CA THR A 235 1.67 -4.48 9.91
C THR A 235 3.19 -4.59 9.88
N PHE A 236 3.85 -3.45 9.65
CA PHE A 236 5.30 -3.33 9.56
C PHE A 236 5.80 -2.32 10.60
N VAL A 237 6.51 -2.81 11.60
CA VAL A 237 7.04 -2.01 12.70
C VAL A 237 8.52 -1.75 12.49
N GLU A 238 8.92 -0.49 12.36
CA GLU A 238 10.31 -0.07 12.23
C GLU A 238 11.06 -0.34 13.55
N THR A 239 11.95 -1.34 13.54
CA THR A 239 12.58 -1.87 14.76
C THR A 239 13.56 -0.91 15.41
N VAL A 240 14.10 0.05 14.67
CA VAL A 240 14.98 1.11 15.20
C VAL A 240 14.18 2.08 16.10
N ARG A 241 12.90 2.26 15.82
CA ARG A 241 12.03 3.22 16.53
C ARG A 241 11.11 2.58 17.55
N PHE A 242 10.61 1.38 17.25
CA PHE A 242 9.52 0.76 17.99
C PHE A 242 9.75 -0.73 18.21
N GLN A 243 9.39 -1.22 19.37
CA GLN A 243 9.50 -2.64 19.70
C GLN A 243 8.25 -3.46 19.32
N GLY A 244 7.16 -2.82 18.87
CA GLY A 244 5.90 -3.49 18.56
C GLY A 244 5.15 -4.06 19.76
N THR A 245 5.41 -3.53 20.95
CA THR A 245 4.83 -4.01 22.21
C THR A 245 3.31 -3.98 22.23
N CYS A 246 2.69 -2.91 21.68
CA CYS A 246 1.24 -2.79 21.60
C CYS A 246 0.61 -3.86 20.69
N TYR A 247 1.27 -4.25 19.61
CA TYR A 247 0.83 -5.33 18.74
C TYR A 247 0.89 -6.69 19.45
N ARG A 248 2.01 -7.01 20.13
CA ARG A 248 2.12 -8.24 20.94
C ARG A 248 1.05 -8.28 22.02
N ALA A 249 0.83 -7.18 22.73
CA ALA A 249 -0.21 -7.07 23.76
C ALA A 249 -1.64 -7.17 23.20
N ALA A 250 -1.82 -6.93 21.90
CA ALA A 250 -3.07 -7.13 21.17
C ALA A 250 -3.12 -8.47 20.41
N ASN A 251 -2.30 -9.45 20.81
CA ASN A 251 -2.24 -10.83 20.26
C ASN A 251 -1.78 -10.94 18.80
N TRP A 252 -1.01 -9.97 18.30
CA TRP A 252 -0.35 -10.09 17.02
C TRP A 252 0.93 -10.92 17.16
N THR A 253 1.21 -11.74 16.16
CA THR A 253 2.40 -12.59 16.10
C THR A 253 3.47 -11.96 15.21
N LYS A 254 4.69 -11.77 15.73
CA LYS A 254 5.85 -11.43 14.89
C LYS A 254 6.24 -12.67 14.08
N VAL A 255 6.26 -12.56 12.74
CA VAL A 255 6.53 -13.68 11.83
C VAL A 255 7.86 -13.56 11.09
N GLY A 256 8.54 -12.44 11.23
CA GLY A 256 9.83 -12.19 10.59
C GLY A 256 10.12 -10.71 10.43
N GLU A 257 10.98 -10.40 9.47
CA GLU A 257 11.41 -9.04 9.17
C GLU A 257 11.43 -8.79 7.66
N THR A 258 11.31 -7.52 7.28
CA THR A 258 11.47 -7.10 5.89
C THR A 258 12.95 -7.10 5.52
N THR A 259 13.24 -7.20 4.24
CA THR A 259 14.63 -7.21 3.74
C THR A 259 15.30 -5.83 3.75
N GLY A 260 14.56 -4.75 4.09
CA GLY A 260 15.06 -3.39 4.02
C GLY A 260 15.25 -2.87 2.58
N ARG A 261 14.60 -3.49 1.60
CA ARG A 261 14.66 -3.07 0.19
C ARG A 261 13.49 -2.16 -0.13
N GLY A 262 13.76 -1.08 -0.85
CA GLY A 262 12.73 -0.18 -1.34
C GLY A 262 11.82 -0.84 -2.37
N LYS A 263 10.58 -0.35 -2.50
CA LYS A 263 9.55 -0.86 -3.43
C LYS A 263 10.04 -0.96 -4.89
N TYR A 264 11.01 -0.13 -5.28
CA TYR A 264 11.54 -0.05 -6.64
C TYR A 264 13.00 -0.50 -6.75
N ASP A 265 13.53 -1.12 -5.67
CA ASP A 265 14.92 -1.59 -5.67
C ASP A 265 15.14 -2.70 -6.71
N ARG A 266 16.08 -2.43 -7.64
CA ARG A 266 16.50 -3.36 -8.70
C ARG A 266 17.88 -3.97 -8.43
N TYR A 267 18.61 -3.42 -7.47
CA TYR A 267 20.02 -3.73 -7.24
C TYR A 267 20.26 -4.48 -5.93
N ASN A 268 19.21 -4.92 -5.26
CA ASN A 268 19.27 -5.59 -3.95
C ASN A 268 19.92 -4.75 -2.84
N GLN A 269 19.79 -3.42 -2.92
CA GLN A 269 20.35 -2.49 -1.94
C GLN A 269 19.35 -2.27 -0.79
N ARG A 270 19.87 -2.29 0.42
CA ARG A 270 19.07 -1.97 1.63
C ARG A 270 18.99 -0.44 1.77
N THR A 271 17.97 0.15 1.18
CA THR A 271 17.74 1.60 1.22
C THR A 271 16.64 2.00 2.21
N GLU A 272 15.90 1.01 2.73
CA GLU A 272 14.81 1.22 3.68
C GLU A 272 15.14 0.58 5.03
N PRO A 273 14.64 1.12 6.15
CA PRO A 273 14.78 0.48 7.45
C PRO A 273 14.18 -0.93 7.45
N VAL A 274 14.85 -1.85 8.16
CA VAL A 274 14.28 -3.17 8.44
C VAL A 274 13.09 -3.02 9.38
N LYS A 275 11.97 -3.68 9.04
CA LYS A 275 10.74 -3.64 9.82
C LYS A 275 10.35 -5.04 10.25
N ALA A 276 9.98 -5.20 11.50
CA ALA A 276 9.35 -6.42 11.99
C ALA A 276 7.96 -6.57 11.34
N VAL A 277 7.67 -7.76 10.86
CA VAL A 277 6.38 -8.11 10.26
C VAL A 277 5.52 -8.78 11.32
N PHE A 278 4.38 -8.19 11.61
CA PHE A 278 3.38 -8.76 12.51
C PHE A 278 2.13 -9.14 11.73
N LEU A 279 1.52 -10.26 12.11
CA LEU A 279 0.27 -10.76 11.55
C LEU A 279 -0.75 -11.01 12.65
N TYR A 280 -2.02 -10.80 12.30
CA TYR A 280 -3.17 -11.11 13.16
C TYR A 280 -4.24 -11.82 12.31
N PRO A 281 -4.46 -13.13 12.50
CA PRO A 281 -5.54 -13.85 11.84
C PRO A 281 -6.90 -13.45 12.40
N LEU A 282 -7.83 -13.07 11.54
CA LEU A 282 -9.23 -12.83 11.92
C LEU A 282 -10.01 -14.15 12.08
N THR A 283 -9.55 -15.20 11.41
CA THR A 283 -10.13 -16.54 11.50
C THR A 283 -9.04 -17.60 11.61
N LYS A 284 -9.33 -18.71 12.30
CA LYS A 284 -8.42 -19.87 12.38
C LYS A 284 -8.16 -20.50 11.01
N LYS A 285 -9.11 -20.40 10.08
CA LYS A 285 -9.04 -20.94 8.72
C LYS A 285 -8.42 -20.01 7.68
N PHE A 286 -7.74 -18.94 8.10
CA PHE A 286 -7.19 -17.94 7.18
C PHE A 286 -6.26 -18.54 6.11
N ARG A 287 -5.48 -19.57 6.44
CA ARG A 287 -4.59 -20.24 5.46
C ARG A 287 -5.37 -20.95 4.37
N GLU A 288 -6.46 -21.64 4.73
CA GLU A 288 -7.34 -22.32 3.77
C GLU A 288 -7.97 -21.29 2.83
N GLN A 289 -8.50 -20.18 3.39
CA GLN A 289 -9.12 -19.10 2.63
C GLN A 289 -8.14 -18.35 1.69
N LEU A 290 -6.86 -18.32 2.05
CA LEU A 290 -5.83 -17.64 1.25
C LEU A 290 -5.17 -18.57 0.22
N ARG A 291 -5.27 -19.88 0.38
CA ARG A 291 -4.77 -20.89 -0.57
C ARG A 291 -5.82 -21.38 -1.57
N GLY A 292 -7.10 -21.26 -1.24
CA GLY A 292 -8.25 -21.62 -2.10
C GLY A 292 -8.54 -20.56 -3.16
#